data_ff726ef37bb2f26fb92c5022f1b684a8
#
_entry.id   ff726ef37bb2f26fb92c5022f1b684a8
#
_cell.length_a   1.000
_cell.length_b   1.000
_cell.length_c   1.000
_cell.angle_alpha   90.00
_cell.angle_beta   90.00
_cell.angle_gamma   90.00
#
_symmetry.space_group_name_H-M   'P 1'
#
loop_
_entity.id
_entity.type
_entity.pdbx_description
1 polymer ?
#
loop_
_entity_poly.entity_id
_entity_poly.type
_entity_poly.pdbx_seq_one_letter_code
_entity_poly.pdbx_strand_id
1 'polypeptide(L)'
;MDDVATFLRDRLGLAAPVDVAVTRGAVEACDGYDRERIEYPGLEGDPIPAFLFTPHGRAPRGGVVVFHQHNGEFHFGKSEVAGLVGDPCQAFGPALARAGLVVLAPDSISFEDRRAGVRGVEPDTHDWLQHYNAMSYRLLQGDLLMRKCLDDAQRALGVLLQLGGVDPRRVGVAGHSYGGTTALYHAALDPRCRFAAISGAVCSLATRQREGTGIVLFEAVPGLARDLDHHDLLAAIGPRPALVVSGTQDKYSRDADAVVARVAGDFITALRVDRGHALDPERFDAIVEWIVAQAGADADGGSGA
;
A
#
# COMPACT_ATOMS: atom_id res chain seq x y z
N MET A 1 5.54 23.92 -6.67
CA MET A 1 4.45 23.11 -7.26
C MET A 1 3.27 23.24 -6.32
N ASP A 2 2.13 23.65 -6.81
CA ASP A 2 0.91 23.57 -6.01
C ASP A 2 0.81 22.14 -5.46
N ASP A 3 0.23 22.00 -4.29
CA ASP A 3 0.18 20.76 -3.50
C ASP A 3 0.09 19.50 -4.38
N VAL A 4 1.04 18.57 -4.23
CA VAL A 4 1.11 17.29 -4.98
C VAL A 4 -0.20 16.51 -4.89
N ALA A 5 -0.85 16.53 -3.73
CA ALA A 5 -2.14 15.86 -3.52
C ALA A 5 -3.24 16.49 -4.40
N THR A 6 -3.29 17.81 -4.51
CA THR A 6 -4.21 18.54 -5.39
C THR A 6 -3.92 18.20 -6.84
N PHE A 7 -2.64 18.25 -7.25
CA PHE A 7 -2.24 17.86 -8.60
C PHE A 7 -2.69 16.45 -8.97
N LEU A 8 -2.46 15.47 -8.09
CA LEU A 8 -2.88 14.08 -8.32
C LEU A 8 -4.41 13.95 -8.39
N ARG A 9 -5.15 14.62 -7.48
CA ARG A 9 -6.62 14.60 -7.50
C ARG A 9 -7.18 15.14 -8.79
N ASP A 10 -6.71 16.28 -9.22
CA ASP A 10 -7.18 16.93 -10.44
C ASP A 10 -6.80 16.12 -11.68
N ARG A 11 -5.56 15.65 -11.75
CA ARG A 11 -5.06 14.84 -12.87
C ARG A 11 -5.80 13.52 -13.04
N LEU A 12 -6.18 12.89 -11.95
CA LEU A 12 -6.83 11.58 -11.94
C LEU A 12 -8.37 11.68 -11.86
N GLY A 13 -8.91 12.86 -11.61
CA GLY A 13 -10.36 13.02 -11.38
C GLY A 13 -10.84 12.25 -10.13
N LEU A 14 -10.03 12.22 -9.06
CA LEU A 14 -10.36 11.50 -7.83
C LEU A 14 -11.41 12.22 -7.02
N ALA A 15 -12.49 11.52 -6.67
CA ALA A 15 -13.50 12.00 -5.75
C ALA A 15 -12.95 12.08 -4.31
N ALA A 16 -13.63 12.86 -3.47
CA ALA A 16 -13.40 12.82 -2.03
C ALA A 16 -13.73 11.42 -1.49
N PRO A 17 -12.98 10.92 -0.50
CA PRO A 17 -13.30 9.67 0.17
C PRO A 17 -14.72 9.67 0.74
N VAL A 18 -15.43 8.55 0.55
CA VAL A 18 -16.79 8.35 1.07
C VAL A 18 -16.84 7.11 1.93
N ASP A 19 -17.74 7.10 2.90
CA ASP A 19 -18.04 5.90 3.67
C ASP A 19 -18.72 4.86 2.79
N VAL A 20 -18.35 3.61 2.97
CA VAL A 20 -18.87 2.49 2.19
C VAL A 20 -19.45 1.41 3.10
N ALA A 21 -20.51 0.75 2.63
CA ALA A 21 -21.06 -0.40 3.33
C ALA A 21 -20.07 -1.57 3.26
N VAL A 22 -19.87 -2.25 4.40
CA VAL A 22 -18.98 -3.40 4.51
C VAL A 22 -19.82 -4.66 4.73
N THR A 23 -19.68 -5.63 3.84
CA THR A 23 -20.20 -6.99 4.02
C THR A 23 -19.18 -7.79 4.81
N ARG A 24 -19.58 -8.40 5.90
CA ARG A 24 -18.73 -9.19 6.78
C ARG A 24 -18.99 -10.68 6.60
N GLY A 25 -17.89 -11.46 6.57
CA GLY A 25 -17.91 -12.91 6.45
C GLY A 25 -17.78 -13.63 7.80
N ALA A 26 -17.42 -14.91 7.72
CA ALA A 26 -17.14 -15.68 8.93
C ALA A 26 -15.82 -15.24 9.58
N VAL A 27 -15.82 -15.16 10.90
CA VAL A 27 -14.64 -14.88 11.71
C VAL A 27 -13.91 -16.20 11.96
N GLU A 28 -12.63 -16.23 11.67
CA GLU A 28 -11.72 -17.32 11.99
C GLU A 28 -10.81 -16.91 13.16
N ALA A 29 -10.90 -17.64 14.26
CA ALA A 29 -10.02 -17.43 15.40
C ALA A 29 -8.62 -17.98 15.10
N CYS A 30 -7.61 -17.11 15.16
CA CYS A 30 -6.21 -17.43 14.96
C CYS A 30 -5.42 -17.24 16.25
N ASP A 31 -4.14 -17.58 16.25
CA ASP A 31 -3.27 -17.37 17.39
C ASP A 31 -2.98 -15.87 17.60
N GLY A 32 -3.58 -15.28 18.62
CA GLY A 32 -3.43 -13.87 19.03
C GLY A 32 -4.33 -12.87 18.29
N TYR A 33 -5.10 -13.27 17.29
CA TYR A 33 -5.99 -12.40 16.53
C TYR A 33 -7.14 -13.16 15.89
N ASP A 34 -8.17 -12.44 15.45
CA ASP A 34 -9.22 -12.95 14.57
C ASP A 34 -8.96 -12.51 13.13
N ARG A 35 -9.17 -13.40 12.15
CA ARG A 35 -9.18 -13.09 10.73
C ARG A 35 -10.58 -13.18 10.17
N GLU A 36 -11.01 -12.18 9.44
CA GLU A 36 -12.32 -12.13 8.81
C GLU A 36 -12.19 -11.73 7.34
N ARG A 37 -12.87 -12.45 6.45
CA ARG A 37 -13.03 -12.00 5.07
C ARG A 37 -14.15 -10.97 5.02
N ILE A 38 -13.84 -9.78 4.53
CA ILE A 38 -14.83 -8.73 4.30
C ILE A 38 -14.85 -8.33 2.82
N GLU A 39 -15.89 -7.63 2.42
CA GLU A 39 -16.05 -7.10 1.07
C GLU A 39 -16.71 -5.73 1.14
N TYR A 40 -16.26 -4.79 0.32
CA TYR A 40 -16.83 -3.46 0.19
C TYR A 40 -16.78 -2.99 -1.28
N PRO A 41 -17.68 -2.06 -1.71
CA PRO A 41 -17.74 -1.61 -3.08
C PRO A 41 -16.58 -0.67 -3.43
N GLY A 42 -15.94 -0.88 -4.59
CA GLY A 42 -15.10 0.09 -5.26
C GLY A 42 -15.90 1.23 -5.88
N LEU A 43 -15.21 2.20 -6.47
CA LEU A 43 -15.83 3.36 -7.13
C LEU A 43 -16.84 2.96 -8.22
N GLU A 44 -16.55 1.89 -8.92
CA GLU A 44 -17.34 1.40 -10.04
C GLU A 44 -18.43 0.40 -9.61
N GLY A 45 -18.63 0.23 -8.30
CA GLY A 45 -19.56 -0.75 -7.74
C GLY A 45 -19.01 -2.19 -7.75
N ASP A 46 -17.78 -2.38 -8.22
CA ASP A 46 -17.10 -3.67 -8.20
C ASP A 46 -16.73 -4.07 -6.77
N PRO A 47 -16.83 -5.36 -6.41
CA PRO A 47 -16.49 -5.80 -5.07
C PRO A 47 -14.97 -5.74 -4.85
N ILE A 48 -14.57 -5.27 -3.65
CA ILE A 48 -13.19 -5.32 -3.17
C ILE A 48 -13.13 -6.29 -2.00
N PRO A 49 -12.73 -7.55 -2.22
CA PRO A 49 -12.48 -8.49 -1.15
C PRO A 49 -11.23 -8.10 -0.36
N ALA A 50 -11.30 -8.27 0.96
CA ALA A 50 -10.17 -8.00 1.85
C ALA A 50 -10.17 -8.99 3.02
N PHE A 51 -9.01 -9.16 3.65
CA PHE A 51 -8.91 -9.72 5.00
C PHE A 51 -8.77 -8.61 6.03
N LEU A 52 -9.61 -8.69 7.07
CA LEU A 52 -9.53 -7.90 8.27
C LEU A 52 -8.92 -8.75 9.38
N PHE A 53 -7.89 -8.24 10.03
CA PHE A 53 -7.24 -8.87 11.18
C PHE A 53 -7.51 -8.00 12.40
N THR A 54 -8.10 -8.59 13.43
CA THR A 54 -8.42 -7.91 14.68
C THR A 54 -7.66 -8.56 15.83
N PRO A 55 -6.77 -7.86 16.54
CA PRO A 55 -6.01 -8.43 17.65
C PRO A 55 -6.91 -8.84 18.81
N HIS A 56 -6.58 -9.94 19.51
CA HIS A 56 -7.25 -10.35 20.72
C HIS A 56 -6.89 -9.43 21.90
N GLY A 57 -7.78 -9.36 22.88
CA GLY A 57 -7.55 -8.68 24.14
C GLY A 57 -7.95 -7.21 24.14
N ARG A 58 -6.99 -6.30 24.37
CA ARG A 58 -7.27 -4.86 24.51
C ARG A 58 -7.82 -4.26 23.22
N ALA A 59 -8.67 -3.25 23.36
CA ALA A 59 -9.11 -2.46 22.22
C ALA A 59 -7.89 -1.98 21.40
N PRO A 60 -7.91 -2.17 20.08
CA PRO A 60 -6.81 -1.78 19.21
C PRO A 60 -6.55 -0.28 19.30
N ARG A 61 -5.26 0.09 19.28
CA ARG A 61 -4.84 1.50 19.38
C ARG A 61 -4.55 2.11 18.01
N GLY A 62 -4.01 1.32 17.10
CA GLY A 62 -3.67 1.77 15.76
C GLY A 62 -4.14 0.78 14.70
N GLY A 63 -4.00 1.18 13.44
CA GLY A 63 -4.36 0.35 12.31
C GLY A 63 -3.48 0.60 11.09
N VAL A 64 -3.46 -0.37 10.19
CA VAL A 64 -2.71 -0.26 8.95
C VAL A 64 -3.42 -0.94 7.78
N VAL A 65 -3.46 -0.28 6.63
CA VAL A 65 -3.80 -0.94 5.36
C VAL A 65 -2.51 -1.46 4.75
N VAL A 66 -2.45 -2.75 4.48
CA VAL A 66 -1.29 -3.39 3.85
C VAL A 66 -1.65 -3.78 2.42
N PHE A 67 -0.92 -3.22 1.47
CA PHE A 67 -1.05 -3.53 0.05
C PHE A 67 -0.06 -4.63 -0.33
N HIS A 68 -0.57 -5.68 -1.00
CA HIS A 68 0.24 -6.83 -1.43
C HIS A 68 1.21 -6.47 -2.57
N GLN A 69 2.24 -7.29 -2.73
CA GLN A 69 3.16 -7.18 -3.85
C GLN A 69 2.56 -7.72 -5.17
N HIS A 70 3.33 -7.61 -6.26
CA HIS A 70 2.98 -8.15 -7.56
C HIS A 70 3.78 -9.43 -7.89
N ASN A 71 5.08 -9.35 -7.83
CA ASN A 71 6.07 -10.43 -8.07
C ASN A 71 5.79 -11.36 -9.30
N GLY A 72 4.98 -10.89 -10.27
CA GLY A 72 4.52 -11.72 -11.39
C GLY A 72 3.41 -12.71 -11.04
N GLU A 73 2.92 -12.72 -9.81
CA GLU A 73 1.97 -13.68 -9.26
C GLU A 73 0.60 -13.04 -9.04
N PHE A 74 -0.13 -12.77 -10.13
CA PHE A 74 -1.43 -12.09 -10.07
C PHE A 74 -2.52 -12.92 -9.37
N HIS A 75 -2.30 -14.21 -9.16
CA HIS A 75 -3.19 -15.09 -8.39
C HIS A 75 -3.04 -14.91 -6.89
N PHE A 76 -2.07 -14.13 -6.43
CA PHE A 76 -1.93 -13.73 -5.03
C PHE A 76 -2.35 -12.28 -4.83
N GLY A 77 -2.87 -11.99 -3.65
CA GLY A 77 -3.31 -10.68 -3.20
C GLY A 77 -3.40 -10.66 -1.68
N LYS A 78 -4.59 -10.47 -1.13
CA LYS A 78 -4.83 -10.48 0.32
C LYS A 78 -4.37 -11.76 1.02
N SER A 79 -4.40 -12.91 0.31
CA SER A 79 -4.01 -14.21 0.89
C SER A 79 -2.51 -14.32 1.14
N GLU A 80 -1.66 -13.62 0.37
CA GLU A 80 -0.23 -13.52 0.63
C GLU A 80 0.03 -12.67 1.88
N VAL A 81 -0.61 -11.51 2.01
CA VAL A 81 -0.54 -10.68 3.23
C VAL A 81 -1.06 -11.41 4.46
N ALA A 82 -1.98 -12.35 4.27
CA ALA A 82 -2.49 -13.22 5.33
C ALA A 82 -1.56 -14.38 5.70
N GLY A 83 -0.47 -14.60 4.95
CA GLY A 83 0.43 -15.72 5.16
C GLY A 83 -0.20 -17.09 4.84
N LEU A 84 -1.20 -17.12 3.96
CA LEU A 84 -1.88 -18.35 3.54
C LEU A 84 -1.20 -18.96 2.31
N VAL A 85 -0.55 -18.15 1.51
CA VAL A 85 0.15 -18.50 0.27
C VAL A 85 1.35 -17.59 0.06
N GLY A 86 2.18 -17.87 -0.91
CA GLY A 86 3.27 -17.01 -1.35
C GLY A 86 4.47 -16.96 -0.41
N ASP A 87 5.12 -15.80 -0.37
CA ASP A 87 6.35 -15.58 0.40
C ASP A 87 6.00 -15.29 1.89
N PRO A 88 6.54 -16.07 2.86
CA PRO A 88 6.35 -15.81 4.29
C PRO A 88 6.76 -14.39 4.74
N CYS A 89 7.72 -13.75 4.08
CA CYS A 89 8.12 -12.36 4.34
C CYS A 89 7.09 -11.32 3.85
N GLN A 90 5.95 -11.76 3.29
CA GLN A 90 4.81 -10.90 2.96
C GLN A 90 3.66 -11.04 3.97
N ALA A 91 3.76 -11.93 4.95
CA ALA A 91 2.71 -12.23 5.94
C ALA A 91 2.55 -11.11 6.99
N PHE A 92 2.41 -9.86 6.54
CA PHE A 92 2.29 -8.69 7.41
C PHE A 92 1.02 -8.71 8.27
N GLY A 93 -0.10 -9.28 7.75
CA GLY A 93 -1.37 -9.34 8.46
C GLY A 93 -1.24 -10.00 9.84
N PRO A 94 -0.82 -11.27 9.92
CA PRO A 94 -0.60 -11.96 11.19
C PRO A 94 0.42 -11.29 12.10
N ALA A 95 1.55 -10.81 11.55
CA ALA A 95 2.62 -10.21 12.33
C ALA A 95 2.16 -8.94 13.04
N LEU A 96 1.54 -8.01 12.31
CA LEU A 96 1.04 -6.75 12.84
C LEU A 96 -0.17 -6.94 13.77
N ALA A 97 -1.05 -7.90 13.47
CA ALA A 97 -2.19 -8.20 14.34
C ALA A 97 -1.75 -8.76 15.69
N ARG A 98 -0.78 -9.69 15.73
CA ARG A 98 -0.18 -10.17 17.00
C ARG A 98 0.48 -9.05 17.78
N ALA A 99 1.01 -8.04 17.09
CA ALA A 99 1.58 -6.84 17.73
C ALA A 99 0.52 -5.83 18.19
N GLY A 100 -0.79 -6.12 18.05
CA GLY A 100 -1.89 -5.33 18.60
C GLY A 100 -2.50 -4.30 17.65
N LEU A 101 -2.27 -4.42 16.35
CA LEU A 101 -2.81 -3.52 15.33
C LEU A 101 -4.01 -4.15 14.59
N VAL A 102 -4.99 -3.34 14.23
CA VAL A 102 -5.99 -3.75 13.24
C VAL A 102 -5.37 -3.64 11.85
N VAL A 103 -5.44 -4.71 11.08
CA VAL A 103 -4.87 -4.75 9.74
C VAL A 103 -5.97 -5.00 8.71
N LEU A 104 -5.97 -4.22 7.64
CA LEU A 104 -6.81 -4.44 6.48
C LEU A 104 -5.92 -4.73 5.27
N ALA A 105 -6.13 -5.89 4.62
CA ALA A 105 -5.41 -6.32 3.43
C ALA A 105 -6.40 -6.51 2.27
N PRO A 106 -6.56 -5.53 1.36
CA PRO A 106 -7.45 -5.64 0.20
C PRO A 106 -6.77 -6.32 -0.99
N ASP A 107 -7.55 -6.95 -1.86
CA ASP A 107 -7.09 -7.30 -3.21
C ASP A 107 -7.06 -6.06 -4.10
N SER A 108 -5.98 -5.87 -4.82
CA SER A 108 -5.90 -4.91 -5.92
C SER A 108 -6.67 -5.41 -7.14
N ILE A 109 -7.07 -4.48 -8.02
CA ILE A 109 -7.74 -4.83 -9.27
C ILE A 109 -6.90 -5.80 -10.11
N SER A 110 -7.52 -6.85 -10.63
CA SER A 110 -6.90 -7.93 -11.42
C SER A 110 -5.98 -8.87 -10.63
N PHE A 111 -6.09 -8.88 -9.30
CA PHE A 111 -5.39 -9.83 -8.44
C PHE A 111 -6.37 -10.72 -7.68
N GLU A 112 -5.94 -11.93 -7.37
CA GLU A 112 -6.64 -12.95 -6.58
C GLU A 112 -8.15 -13.03 -6.91
N ASP A 113 -9.03 -12.64 -6.00
CA ASP A 113 -10.48 -12.69 -6.20
C ASP A 113 -11.03 -11.57 -7.09
N ARG A 114 -10.19 -10.61 -7.53
CA ARG A 114 -10.56 -9.57 -8.49
C ARG A 114 -10.08 -9.84 -9.91
N ARG A 115 -9.63 -11.05 -10.19
CA ARG A 115 -9.39 -11.50 -11.56
C ARG A 115 -10.71 -11.75 -12.30
N ALA A 116 -10.76 -11.45 -13.57
CA ALA A 116 -11.97 -11.65 -14.38
C ALA A 116 -12.23 -13.15 -14.63
N GLY A 117 -13.36 -13.66 -14.13
CA GLY A 117 -13.78 -15.05 -14.34
C GLY A 117 -13.03 -16.10 -13.49
N VAL A 118 -12.07 -15.69 -12.66
CA VAL A 118 -11.26 -16.57 -11.81
C VAL A 118 -11.35 -16.12 -10.36
N ARG A 119 -11.33 -17.05 -9.43
CA ARG A 119 -11.33 -16.80 -7.98
C ARG A 119 -10.29 -17.68 -7.29
N GLY A 120 -9.84 -17.22 -6.12
CA GLY A 120 -8.88 -17.95 -5.29
C GLY A 120 -7.45 -17.77 -5.75
N VAL A 121 -6.56 -18.65 -5.30
CA VAL A 121 -5.10 -18.50 -5.37
C VAL A 121 -4.44 -19.41 -6.40
N GLU A 122 -5.21 -20.11 -7.21
CA GLU A 122 -4.67 -20.94 -8.27
C GLU A 122 -4.31 -20.07 -9.49
N PRO A 123 -3.11 -20.26 -10.09
CA PRO A 123 -2.70 -19.48 -11.24
C PRO A 123 -3.52 -19.80 -12.49
N ASP A 124 -3.74 -18.77 -13.32
CA ASP A 124 -4.32 -18.93 -14.67
C ASP A 124 -3.33 -18.40 -15.71
N THR A 125 -3.34 -19.02 -16.87
CA THR A 125 -2.39 -18.69 -17.96
C THR A 125 -2.51 -17.26 -18.49
N HIS A 126 -3.65 -16.59 -18.22
CA HIS A 126 -3.94 -15.25 -18.68
C HIS A 126 -3.88 -14.19 -17.56
N ASP A 127 -3.45 -14.55 -16.38
CA ASP A 127 -3.43 -13.63 -15.22
C ASP A 127 -2.69 -12.32 -15.50
N TRP A 128 -1.51 -12.37 -16.09
CA TRP A 128 -0.73 -11.19 -16.46
C TRP A 128 -1.46 -10.27 -17.46
N LEU A 129 -2.24 -10.85 -18.39
CA LEU A 129 -2.96 -10.13 -19.41
C LEU A 129 -4.12 -9.31 -18.81
N GLN A 130 -4.72 -9.80 -17.73
CA GLN A 130 -5.86 -9.11 -17.10
C GLN A 130 -5.47 -7.74 -16.56
N HIS A 131 -4.34 -7.65 -15.87
CA HIS A 131 -3.85 -6.39 -15.34
C HIS A 131 -3.40 -5.42 -16.45
N TYR A 132 -2.74 -5.95 -17.49
CA TYR A 132 -2.41 -5.20 -18.69
C TYR A 132 -3.67 -4.68 -19.39
N ASN A 133 -4.70 -5.50 -19.55
CA ASN A 133 -5.97 -5.11 -20.16
C ASN A 133 -6.69 -4.06 -19.31
N ALA A 134 -6.68 -4.18 -17.98
CA ALA A 134 -7.26 -3.20 -17.09
C ALA A 134 -6.66 -1.79 -17.31
N MET A 135 -5.35 -1.71 -17.55
CA MET A 135 -4.69 -0.44 -17.94
C MET A 135 -5.08 -0.02 -19.36
N SER A 136 -4.92 -0.92 -20.34
CA SER A 136 -5.04 -0.58 -21.76
C SER A 136 -6.45 -0.13 -22.14
N TYR A 137 -7.48 -0.83 -21.67
CA TYR A 137 -8.87 -0.48 -21.96
C TYR A 137 -9.28 0.83 -21.27
N ARG A 138 -8.76 1.11 -20.07
CA ARG A 138 -9.00 2.42 -19.42
C ARG A 138 -8.38 3.54 -20.24
N LEU A 139 -7.15 3.39 -20.69
CA LEU A 139 -6.52 4.38 -21.56
C LEU A 139 -7.32 4.64 -22.84
N LEU A 140 -7.86 3.60 -23.49
CA LEU A 140 -8.73 3.74 -24.66
C LEU A 140 -10.04 4.49 -24.36
N GLN A 141 -10.50 4.45 -23.13
CA GLN A 141 -11.72 5.13 -22.65
C GLN A 141 -11.42 6.54 -22.09
N GLY A 142 -10.16 6.97 -22.10
CA GLY A 142 -9.76 8.24 -21.50
C GLY A 142 -9.68 8.20 -19.97
N ASP A 143 -9.61 7.01 -19.39
CA ASP A 143 -9.47 6.76 -17.94
C ASP A 143 -8.07 6.22 -17.62
N LEU A 144 -7.72 6.17 -16.33
CA LEU A 144 -6.41 5.78 -15.84
C LEU A 144 -6.52 4.67 -14.80
N LEU A 145 -5.67 3.64 -14.92
CA LEU A 145 -5.61 2.58 -13.91
C LEU A 145 -5.18 3.14 -12.55
N MET A 146 -4.32 4.17 -12.51
CA MET A 146 -3.92 4.85 -11.27
C MET A 146 -5.13 5.42 -10.53
N ARG A 147 -6.11 6.02 -11.24
CA ARG A 147 -7.34 6.51 -10.63
C ARG A 147 -8.05 5.40 -9.86
N LYS A 148 -8.23 4.24 -10.50
CA LYS A 148 -8.90 3.08 -9.88
C LYS A 148 -8.12 2.56 -8.66
N CYS A 149 -6.81 2.36 -8.79
CA CYS A 149 -5.99 1.85 -7.70
C CYS A 149 -5.97 2.79 -6.48
N LEU A 150 -5.88 4.10 -6.70
CA LEU A 150 -5.85 5.07 -5.61
C LEU A 150 -7.24 5.33 -5.00
N ASP A 151 -8.32 5.27 -5.78
CA ASP A 151 -9.67 5.29 -5.23
C ASP A 151 -9.92 4.08 -4.32
N ASP A 152 -9.57 2.87 -4.79
CA ASP A 152 -9.67 1.65 -4.00
C ASP A 152 -8.84 1.71 -2.71
N ALA A 153 -7.64 2.30 -2.76
CA ALA A 153 -6.79 2.50 -1.58
C ALA A 153 -7.41 3.49 -0.58
N GLN A 154 -8.00 4.60 -1.05
CA GLN A 154 -8.72 5.56 -0.19
C GLN A 154 -9.93 4.92 0.49
N ARG A 155 -10.66 4.04 -0.23
CA ARG A 155 -11.80 3.28 0.32
C ARG A 155 -11.33 2.28 1.37
N ALA A 156 -10.23 1.55 1.13
CA ALA A 156 -9.65 0.65 2.12
C ALA A 156 -9.31 1.38 3.43
N LEU A 157 -8.68 2.55 3.34
CA LEU A 157 -8.41 3.38 4.52
C LEU A 157 -9.70 3.86 5.18
N GLY A 158 -10.71 4.26 4.39
CA GLY A 158 -12.04 4.63 4.88
C GLY A 158 -12.69 3.49 5.67
N VAL A 159 -12.69 2.27 5.13
CA VAL A 159 -13.19 1.07 5.82
C VAL A 159 -12.47 0.86 7.15
N LEU A 160 -11.15 0.92 7.16
CA LEU A 160 -10.37 0.76 8.40
C LEU A 160 -10.75 1.81 9.46
N LEU A 161 -10.94 3.07 9.05
CA LEU A 161 -11.34 4.17 9.93
C LEU A 161 -12.79 4.08 10.45
N GLN A 162 -13.68 3.41 9.72
CA GLN A 162 -15.06 3.15 10.14
C GLN A 162 -15.14 2.04 11.19
N LEU A 163 -14.13 1.20 11.32
CA LEU A 163 -14.13 0.10 12.29
C LEU A 163 -13.99 0.64 13.71
N GLY A 164 -14.84 0.15 14.61
CA GLY A 164 -14.78 0.53 16.02
C GLY A 164 -13.46 0.12 16.68
N GLY A 165 -12.92 1.02 17.53
CA GLY A 165 -11.69 0.76 18.28
C GLY A 165 -10.38 1.10 17.58
N VAL A 166 -10.40 1.64 16.36
CA VAL A 166 -9.24 2.18 15.67
C VAL A 166 -9.11 3.68 15.93
N ASP A 167 -7.95 4.12 16.44
CA ASP A 167 -7.66 5.55 16.62
C ASP A 167 -7.23 6.16 15.27
N PRO A 168 -7.99 7.11 14.71
CA PRO A 168 -7.68 7.72 13.40
C PRO A 168 -6.37 8.51 13.38
N ARG A 169 -5.78 8.82 14.55
CA ARG A 169 -4.48 9.47 14.66
C ARG A 169 -3.30 8.49 14.52
N ARG A 170 -3.59 7.18 14.52
CA ARG A 170 -2.62 6.08 14.55
C ARG A 170 -2.84 5.08 13.42
N VAL A 171 -3.28 5.58 12.25
CA VAL A 171 -3.56 4.75 11.08
C VAL A 171 -2.59 5.08 9.96
N GLY A 172 -2.01 4.06 9.36
CA GLY A 172 -1.08 4.23 8.25
C GLY A 172 -1.28 3.23 7.12
N VAL A 173 -0.34 3.26 6.19
CA VAL A 173 -0.32 2.37 5.03
C VAL A 173 1.05 1.72 4.89
N ALA A 174 1.09 0.50 4.37
CA ALA A 174 2.33 -0.22 4.14
C ALA A 174 2.24 -1.10 2.89
N GLY A 175 3.40 -1.42 2.32
CA GLY A 175 3.49 -2.40 1.25
C GLY A 175 4.91 -2.57 0.73
N HIS A 176 5.11 -3.66 0.01
CA HIS A 176 6.34 -3.98 -0.70
C HIS A 176 6.10 -3.99 -2.20
N SER A 177 7.09 -3.58 -3.00
CA SER A 177 7.05 -3.62 -4.47
C SER A 177 5.83 -2.86 -5.03
N TYR A 178 4.91 -3.51 -5.71
CA TYR A 178 3.64 -2.94 -6.17
C TYR A 178 2.85 -2.31 -5.02
N GLY A 179 2.74 -3.03 -3.88
CA GLY A 179 2.13 -2.50 -2.67
C GLY A 179 2.88 -1.29 -2.09
N GLY A 180 4.21 -1.28 -2.19
CA GLY A 180 5.04 -0.14 -1.81
C GLY A 180 4.79 1.11 -2.67
N THR A 181 4.64 0.92 -3.99
CA THR A 181 4.25 2.01 -4.90
C THR A 181 2.85 2.51 -4.57
N THR A 182 1.89 1.61 -4.32
CA THR A 182 0.54 1.98 -3.89
C THR A 182 0.56 2.79 -2.58
N ALA A 183 1.34 2.35 -1.58
CA ALA A 183 1.48 3.04 -0.30
C ALA A 183 2.09 4.44 -0.47
N LEU A 184 3.11 4.60 -1.35
CA LEU A 184 3.76 5.88 -1.64
C LEU A 184 2.75 6.89 -2.21
N TYR A 185 2.07 6.54 -3.31
CA TYR A 185 1.09 7.43 -3.95
C TYR A 185 -0.11 7.71 -3.05
N HIS A 186 -0.61 6.68 -2.35
CA HIS A 186 -1.75 6.86 -1.44
C HIS A 186 -1.41 7.77 -0.27
N ALA A 187 -0.26 7.59 0.38
CA ALA A 187 0.16 8.46 1.48
C ALA A 187 0.42 9.90 1.04
N ALA A 188 0.96 10.12 -0.17
CA ALA A 188 1.12 11.45 -0.74
C ALA A 188 -0.22 12.14 -1.03
N LEU A 189 -1.23 11.36 -1.41
CA LEU A 189 -2.56 11.83 -1.78
C LEU A 189 -3.49 12.08 -0.58
N ASP A 190 -3.42 11.21 0.44
CA ASP A 190 -4.41 11.14 1.52
C ASP A 190 -3.80 11.48 2.89
N PRO A 191 -4.12 12.68 3.44
CA PRO A 191 -3.56 13.12 4.72
C PRO A 191 -4.10 12.32 5.93
N ARG A 192 -5.09 11.46 5.74
CA ARG A 192 -5.56 10.52 6.78
C ARG A 192 -4.54 9.42 7.06
N CYS A 193 -3.64 9.11 6.11
CA CYS A 193 -2.47 8.25 6.38
C CYS A 193 -1.53 8.98 7.34
N ARG A 194 -1.39 8.54 8.56
CA ARG A 194 -0.56 9.17 9.58
C ARG A 194 0.89 8.73 9.53
N PHE A 195 1.16 7.61 8.89
CA PHE A 195 2.50 7.11 8.56
C PHE A 195 2.45 6.24 7.30
N ALA A 196 3.61 6.00 6.68
CA ALA A 196 3.73 5.13 5.51
C ALA A 196 5.00 4.28 5.57
N ALA A 197 4.90 2.96 5.35
CA ALA A 197 6.04 2.08 5.16
C ALA A 197 6.11 1.63 3.70
N ILE A 198 7.17 2.07 3.00
CA ILE A 198 7.33 1.96 1.56
C ILE A 198 8.58 1.12 1.27
N SER A 199 8.38 -0.12 0.84
CA SER A 199 9.47 -1.07 0.61
C SER A 199 9.61 -1.44 -0.86
N GLY A 200 10.85 -1.45 -1.40
CA GLY A 200 11.17 -1.91 -2.75
C GLY A 200 10.49 -1.12 -3.88
N ALA A 201 10.16 0.16 -3.66
CA ALA A 201 9.33 0.93 -4.59
C ALA A 201 9.92 2.29 -4.99
N VAL A 202 10.78 2.87 -4.15
CA VAL A 202 11.30 4.23 -4.36
C VAL A 202 12.50 4.19 -5.32
N CYS A 203 12.30 4.72 -6.53
CA CYS A 203 13.32 4.89 -7.56
C CYS A 203 12.87 5.99 -8.51
N SER A 204 13.74 6.94 -8.84
CA SER A 204 13.34 8.01 -9.76
C SER A 204 12.86 7.45 -11.10
N LEU A 205 11.82 8.03 -11.67
CA LEU A 205 11.30 7.65 -12.99
C LEU A 205 12.37 7.83 -14.07
N ALA A 206 13.21 8.86 -13.93
CA ALA A 206 14.33 9.09 -14.83
C ALA A 206 15.36 7.94 -14.79
N THR A 207 15.69 7.42 -13.61
CA THR A 207 16.58 6.26 -13.47
C THR A 207 15.95 5.01 -14.04
N ARG A 208 14.67 4.74 -13.76
CA ARG A 208 13.94 3.60 -14.34
C ARG A 208 13.97 3.65 -15.87
N GLN A 209 13.69 4.80 -16.47
CA GLN A 209 13.72 4.98 -17.93
C GLN A 209 15.13 4.76 -18.49
N ARG A 210 16.16 5.37 -17.90
CA ARG A 210 17.55 5.24 -18.35
C ARG A 210 18.05 3.79 -18.32
N GLU A 211 17.65 3.03 -17.29
CA GLU A 211 18.09 1.65 -17.08
C GLU A 211 17.15 0.60 -17.71
N GLY A 212 16.07 1.02 -18.35
CA GLY A 212 15.08 0.11 -18.92
C GLY A 212 14.34 -0.72 -17.88
N THR A 213 14.25 -0.23 -16.63
CA THR A 213 13.52 -0.90 -15.57
C THR A 213 12.03 -0.63 -15.71
N GLY A 214 11.20 -1.67 -15.66
CA GLY A 214 9.75 -1.52 -15.72
C GLY A 214 9.18 -0.69 -14.58
N ILE A 215 8.05 -0.05 -14.85
CA ILE A 215 7.18 0.59 -13.85
C ILE A 215 6.02 -0.35 -13.54
N VAL A 216 5.33 -0.12 -12.44
CA VAL A 216 4.03 -0.78 -12.23
C VAL A 216 3.01 -0.20 -13.21
N LEU A 217 2.08 -1.03 -13.73
CA LEU A 217 1.21 -0.61 -14.84
C LEU A 217 0.31 0.58 -14.49
N PHE A 218 -0.06 0.76 -13.24
CA PHE A 218 -0.87 1.92 -12.85
C PHE A 218 -0.10 3.25 -12.92
N GLU A 219 1.23 3.25 -12.91
CA GLU A 219 2.05 4.46 -13.12
C GLU A 219 2.06 4.92 -14.60
N ALA A 220 1.47 4.14 -15.51
CA ALA A 220 1.34 4.52 -16.93
C ALA A 220 0.33 5.67 -17.10
N VAL A 221 0.68 6.84 -16.61
CA VAL A 221 -0.11 8.08 -16.70
C VAL A 221 0.58 9.02 -17.68
N PRO A 222 -0.09 9.42 -18.77
CA PRO A 222 0.51 10.32 -19.76
C PRO A 222 1.04 11.62 -19.14
N GLY A 223 2.33 11.89 -19.34
CA GLY A 223 3.00 13.09 -18.83
C GLY A 223 3.41 13.06 -17.35
N LEU A 224 3.15 12.00 -16.59
CA LEU A 224 3.46 11.93 -15.17
C LEU A 224 4.94 12.25 -14.89
N ALA A 225 5.86 11.58 -15.59
CA ALA A 225 7.30 11.74 -15.37
C ALA A 225 7.87 13.11 -15.78
N ARG A 226 7.10 13.94 -16.48
CA ARG A 226 7.45 15.34 -16.75
C ARG A 226 7.10 16.25 -15.57
N ASP A 227 6.01 15.94 -14.89
CA ASP A 227 5.37 16.83 -13.95
C ASP A 227 5.66 16.43 -12.49
N LEU A 228 6.03 15.16 -12.23
CA LEU A 228 6.16 14.56 -10.90
C LEU A 228 7.21 13.43 -10.88
N ASP A 229 7.93 13.27 -9.77
CA ASP A 229 8.80 12.12 -9.51
C ASP A 229 8.63 11.65 -8.05
N HIS A 230 9.21 10.53 -7.67
CA HIS A 230 9.05 9.92 -6.36
C HIS A 230 9.53 10.80 -5.20
N HIS A 231 10.49 11.69 -5.40
CA HIS A 231 10.89 12.65 -4.35
C HIS A 231 9.79 13.69 -4.06
N ASP A 232 8.98 14.08 -5.05
CA ASP A 232 7.84 14.97 -4.85
C ASP A 232 6.74 14.29 -4.04
N LEU A 233 6.50 12.99 -4.31
CA LEU A 233 5.57 12.17 -3.53
C LEU A 233 6.01 12.03 -2.08
N LEU A 234 7.30 11.72 -1.85
CA LEU A 234 7.85 11.64 -0.50
C LEU A 234 7.74 12.98 0.22
N ALA A 235 8.04 14.09 -0.45
CA ALA A 235 7.90 15.43 0.12
C ALA A 235 6.45 15.74 0.51
N ALA A 236 5.47 15.28 -0.26
CA ALA A 236 4.04 15.45 0.03
C ALA A 236 3.55 14.62 1.23
N ILE A 237 4.25 13.55 1.60
CA ILE A 237 3.96 12.82 2.84
C ILE A 237 4.32 13.65 4.07
N GLY A 238 5.37 14.44 4.00
CA GLY A 238 5.86 15.21 5.14
C GLY A 238 4.84 16.19 5.76
N PRO A 239 4.91 16.44 7.06
CA PRO A 239 5.88 15.93 8.04
C PRO A 239 5.52 14.56 8.67
N ARG A 240 4.59 13.80 8.09
CA ARG A 240 4.17 12.50 8.60
C ARG A 240 5.32 11.48 8.43
N PRO A 241 5.55 10.60 9.44
CA PRO A 241 6.62 9.60 9.37
C PRO A 241 6.51 8.71 8.13
N ALA A 242 7.63 8.51 7.44
CA ALA A 242 7.75 7.60 6.31
C ALA A 242 8.98 6.69 6.48
N LEU A 243 8.81 5.39 6.27
CA LEU A 243 9.91 4.42 6.15
C LEU A 243 10.13 4.11 4.68
N VAL A 244 11.36 4.28 4.21
CA VAL A 244 11.79 3.86 2.87
C VAL A 244 12.78 2.71 3.00
N VAL A 245 12.37 1.50 2.56
CA VAL A 245 13.24 0.31 2.56
C VAL A 245 13.69 0.01 1.13
N SER A 246 15.00 -0.13 0.95
CA SER A 246 15.60 -0.34 -0.37
C SER A 246 16.76 -1.32 -0.33
N GLY A 247 17.05 -1.98 -1.46
CA GLY A 247 18.20 -2.83 -1.65
C GLY A 247 19.21 -2.21 -2.64
N THR A 248 20.52 -2.36 -2.37
CA THR A 248 21.55 -1.88 -3.30
C THR A 248 21.55 -2.64 -4.63
N GLN A 249 21.11 -3.90 -4.59
CA GLN A 249 20.99 -4.80 -5.74
C GLN A 249 19.56 -4.84 -6.32
N ASP A 250 18.64 -4.05 -5.75
CA ASP A 250 17.26 -3.95 -6.23
C ASP A 250 17.12 -2.90 -7.33
N LYS A 251 16.80 -3.33 -8.55
CA LYS A 251 16.60 -2.44 -9.69
C LYS A 251 15.40 -1.49 -9.53
N TYR A 252 14.41 -1.85 -8.71
CA TYR A 252 13.20 -1.06 -8.49
C TYR A 252 13.36 0.00 -7.39
N SER A 253 14.48 -0.06 -6.64
CA SER A 253 14.84 0.95 -5.63
C SER A 253 16.31 1.41 -5.76
N ARG A 254 16.84 1.39 -6.99
CA ARG A 254 18.24 1.59 -7.33
C ARG A 254 18.84 2.88 -6.75
N ASP A 255 18.18 3.99 -6.92
CA ASP A 255 18.62 5.32 -6.51
C ASP A 255 17.80 5.91 -5.35
N ALA A 256 17.22 5.03 -4.51
CA ALA A 256 16.39 5.45 -3.38
C ALA A 256 17.09 6.49 -2.48
N ASP A 257 18.40 6.34 -2.23
CA ASP A 257 19.17 7.30 -1.44
C ASP A 257 19.19 8.70 -2.08
N ALA A 258 19.38 8.75 -3.40
CA ALA A 258 19.38 10.01 -4.13
C ALA A 258 17.98 10.65 -4.18
N VAL A 259 16.92 9.83 -4.23
CA VAL A 259 15.53 10.30 -4.15
C VAL A 259 15.25 10.87 -2.76
N VAL A 260 15.60 10.14 -1.69
CA VAL A 260 15.40 10.58 -0.29
C VAL A 260 16.22 11.85 0.00
N ALA A 261 17.45 11.93 -0.47
CA ALA A 261 18.32 13.10 -0.25
C ALA A 261 17.78 14.40 -0.86
N ARG A 262 16.81 14.33 -1.79
CA ARG A 262 16.13 15.51 -2.36
C ARG A 262 14.98 16.04 -1.51
N VAL A 263 14.57 15.28 -0.48
CA VAL A 263 13.45 15.62 0.37
C VAL A 263 13.94 16.32 1.62
N ALA A 264 13.40 17.50 1.92
CA ALA A 264 13.73 18.24 3.13
C ALA A 264 12.92 17.73 4.34
N GLY A 265 13.55 17.70 5.50
CA GLY A 265 12.94 17.32 6.78
C GLY A 265 13.39 15.95 7.28
N ASP A 266 13.16 15.70 8.58
CA ASP A 266 13.67 14.53 9.29
C ASP A 266 12.59 13.44 9.49
N PHE A 267 11.53 13.46 8.69
CA PHE A 267 10.40 12.54 8.83
C PHE A 267 10.60 11.20 8.09
N ILE A 268 11.64 11.06 7.26
CA ILE A 268 11.94 9.85 6.52
C ILE A 268 12.99 9.02 7.28
N THR A 269 12.62 7.80 7.66
CA THR A 269 13.56 6.76 8.06
C THR A 269 13.96 5.97 6.82
N ALA A 270 15.24 5.96 6.45
CA ALA A 270 15.73 5.18 5.31
C ALA A 270 16.49 3.94 5.81
N LEU A 271 16.06 2.76 5.36
CA LEU A 271 16.75 1.49 5.56
C LEU A 271 17.24 0.97 4.20
N ARG A 272 18.56 1.00 3.99
CA ARG A 272 19.17 0.48 2.78
C ARG A 272 20.11 -0.67 3.12
N VAL A 273 19.90 -1.80 2.47
CA VAL A 273 20.64 -3.04 2.72
C VAL A 273 21.28 -3.55 1.43
N ASP A 274 22.35 -4.34 1.56
CA ASP A 274 22.99 -4.97 0.40
C ASP A 274 22.27 -6.26 0.01
N ARG A 275 21.08 -6.12 -0.55
CA ARG A 275 20.17 -7.18 -0.96
C ARG A 275 19.44 -6.82 -2.26
N GLY A 276 18.81 -7.83 -2.87
CA GLY A 276 17.93 -7.70 -4.02
C GLY A 276 16.51 -7.24 -3.67
N HIS A 277 15.58 -7.47 -4.59
CA HIS A 277 14.19 -6.97 -4.49
C HIS A 277 13.37 -7.70 -3.43
N ALA A 278 13.37 -9.05 -3.44
CA ALA A 278 12.58 -9.86 -2.52
C ALA A 278 12.90 -9.52 -1.06
N LEU A 279 11.88 -9.44 -0.21
CA LEU A 279 12.09 -9.26 1.23
C LEU A 279 12.82 -10.47 1.82
N ASP A 280 13.56 -10.19 2.87
CA ASP A 280 14.17 -11.18 3.76
C ASP A 280 13.63 -10.96 5.19
N PRO A 281 13.83 -11.92 6.10
CA PRO A 281 13.33 -11.80 7.46
C PRO A 281 13.79 -10.53 8.20
N GLU A 282 15.05 -10.09 7.99
CA GLU A 282 15.60 -8.89 8.64
C GLU A 282 14.84 -7.62 8.24
N ARG A 283 14.59 -7.45 6.93
CA ARG A 283 13.81 -6.30 6.42
C ARG A 283 12.33 -6.40 6.81
N PHE A 284 11.77 -7.61 6.77
CA PHE A 284 10.39 -7.83 7.21
C PHE A 284 10.19 -7.42 8.67
N ASP A 285 11.05 -7.91 9.56
CA ASP A 285 10.99 -7.59 10.99
C ASP A 285 11.18 -6.09 11.24
N ALA A 286 12.14 -5.46 10.58
CA ALA A 286 12.38 -4.01 10.68
C ALA A 286 11.15 -3.18 10.23
N ILE A 287 10.46 -3.59 9.17
CA ILE A 287 9.22 -2.94 8.72
C ILE A 287 8.11 -3.11 9.78
N VAL A 288 7.92 -4.32 10.29
CA VAL A 288 6.91 -4.61 11.32
C VAL A 288 7.16 -3.79 12.58
N GLU A 289 8.39 -3.80 13.10
CA GLU A 289 8.79 -3.04 14.29
C GLU A 289 8.56 -1.54 14.10
N TRP A 290 8.95 -1.00 12.94
CA TRP A 290 8.74 0.41 12.66
C TRP A 290 7.25 0.78 12.62
N ILE A 291 6.42 -0.01 11.93
CA ILE A 291 4.97 0.21 11.87
C ILE A 291 4.36 0.18 13.27
N VAL A 292 4.72 -0.80 14.08
CA VAL A 292 4.23 -0.94 15.47
C VAL A 292 4.62 0.28 16.30
N ALA A 293 5.84 0.78 16.16
CA ALA A 293 6.30 1.99 16.84
C ALA A 293 5.48 3.22 16.44
N GLN A 294 5.21 3.42 15.13
CA GLN A 294 4.42 4.57 14.66
C GLN A 294 2.96 4.48 15.09
N ALA A 295 2.33 3.31 14.98
CA ALA A 295 0.95 3.08 15.40
C ALA A 295 0.76 3.08 16.92
N GLY A 296 1.82 2.81 17.70
CA GLY A 296 1.82 2.84 19.16
C GLY A 296 2.20 4.18 19.77
N ALA A 297 2.86 5.08 19.02
CA ALA A 297 3.28 6.38 19.53
C ALA A 297 2.09 7.24 19.96
N ASP A 298 2.15 7.80 21.17
CA ASP A 298 1.17 8.78 21.62
C ASP A 298 1.38 10.08 20.83
N ALA A 299 0.30 10.61 20.27
CA ALA A 299 0.30 11.88 19.52
C ALA A 299 0.62 13.12 20.40
N ASP A 300 0.92 12.91 21.69
CA ASP A 300 1.16 13.94 22.71
C ASP A 300 2.66 14.27 22.91
N GLY A 301 3.50 14.01 21.92
CA GLY A 301 4.91 14.46 21.90
C GLY A 301 5.08 15.94 21.54
N GLY A 302 4.22 16.83 22.02
CA GLY A 302 4.29 18.24 21.66
C GLY A 302 3.58 19.19 22.62
N SER A 303 4.13 19.38 23.81
CA SER A 303 4.24 20.64 24.54
C SER A 303 4.33 20.39 26.06
N GLY A 304 5.54 20.28 26.51
CA GLY A 304 5.86 20.27 27.94
C GLY A 304 7.26 20.82 28.13
N ALA A 305 7.43 22.13 28.02
CA ALA A 305 8.37 22.95 28.75
C ALA A 305 8.21 24.41 28.33
#